data_ff1d55a561cf6bf1fa71af9691bd9c95
#
_entry.id   ff1d55a561cf6bf1fa71af9691bd9c95
#
_cell.length_a   1.000
_cell.length_b   1.000
_cell.length_c   1.000
_cell.angle_alpha   90.00
_cell.angle_beta   90.00
_cell.angle_gamma   90.00
#
_symmetry.space_group_name_H-M   'P 1'
#
loop_
_entity.id
_entity.type
_entity.pdbx_description
1 polymer ?
#
loop_
_entity_poly.entity_id
_entity_poly.type
_entity_poly.pdbx_seq_one_letter_code
_entity_poly.pdbx_strand_id
1 'polypeptide(L)'
;MRPTGCSLRGRSLKKERKVFKELLPPDEAMRRLEERVPPTPPEAEEVPIEEALGFYLAEDVKSPINLPPYPRSAADGYAVRARSTWGASEDEPVELRVVGEVRVGEAPGFELKEGEAAEVDTGSALPPGADAVVMIEYVKEVGDKILVYKSVVPGENVLWPATDVYSGQPLWKRGTRVDSRVIASLASVGIRKVRVWRPKVYLISTGSELVEPGKPLETGKIYDVNTYSLQARLREEGFVPIVHGVVPDDKEEIKKAILEGVEKADVVVTTGSTSAGPADFVYRAVGEVGEVLVHGLAFKPGKPVMLGVVKGKPVFGLAGHPDSAYFNLERLVIPYLRKMVKADERSQSSTKAVAATSFVGAKGRRTHVPVSLLTDGSRWFAFPASHSDHAMVSYSKADGYIVIPETRRAPVEPGEEVEVWLFKDPSYKGAIVGDTDVAVDAVVERLDYPPKMLPLGSYSGAYASKMSLRSVWISPEAVGKEVEVEVVAVGRGERVGVPHKSSFLYPFFSKFLEVEGISREELQKRFVRVTMPTPQALASAVASGEVDAAITTRNAAEALGLDWRPLSKAKLYIGWTEDHAELGREVLNEFLRRGG
;
A
#
# COMPACT_ATOMS: atom_id res chain seq x y z
N MET A 1 19.86 71.49 30.60
CA MET A 1 19.33 70.32 31.31
C MET A 1 18.92 69.27 30.25
N ARG A 2 19.62 68.19 30.17
CA ARG A 2 19.33 67.08 29.24
C ARG A 2 18.47 66.07 29.98
N PRO A 3 17.45 65.40 29.36
CA PRO A 3 16.82 64.28 29.96
C PRO A 3 17.54 62.98 29.49
N THR A 4 17.76 62.13 30.45
CA THR A 4 18.44 60.86 30.44
C THR A 4 17.65 59.79 29.65
N GLY A 5 18.36 59.08 28.76
CA GLY A 5 17.83 57.97 27.99
C GLY A 5 17.54 56.72 28.83
N CYS A 6 16.39 56.16 28.60
CA CYS A 6 16.00 54.84 29.10
C CYS A 6 16.39 53.78 28.03
N SER A 7 17.43 53.00 28.27
CA SER A 7 17.85 51.91 27.42
C SER A 7 17.04 50.64 27.77
N LEU A 8 16.05 50.34 26.98
CA LEU A 8 15.42 49.00 26.99
C LEU A 8 16.35 48.02 26.23
N ARG A 9 17.24 47.38 26.96
CA ARG A 9 17.92 46.17 26.47
C ARG A 9 16.92 45.01 26.50
N GLY A 10 16.31 44.73 25.36
CA GLY A 10 15.61 43.49 25.12
C GLY A 10 16.59 42.31 25.19
N ARG A 11 16.57 41.55 26.27
CA ARG A 11 17.20 40.23 26.34
C ARG A 11 16.43 39.31 25.40
N SER A 12 16.97 39.10 24.21
CA SER A 12 16.60 37.99 23.35
C SER A 12 16.90 36.67 24.12
N LEU A 13 15.89 36.04 24.64
CA LEU A 13 15.94 34.68 25.12
C LEU A 13 16.23 33.77 23.88
N LYS A 14 17.50 33.51 23.62
CA LYS A 14 17.90 32.39 22.74
C LYS A 14 17.36 31.12 23.38
N LYS A 15 16.19 30.67 22.94
CA LYS A 15 15.68 29.35 23.26
C LYS A 15 16.71 28.34 22.74
N GLU A 16 17.38 27.62 23.63
CA GLU A 16 18.31 26.55 23.26
C GLU A 16 17.57 25.53 22.41
N ARG A 17 17.97 25.42 21.15
CA ARG A 17 17.56 24.32 20.29
C ARG A 17 18.27 23.07 20.79
N LYS A 18 17.54 22.15 21.46
CA LYS A 18 18.05 20.80 21.71
C LYS A 18 18.10 20.07 20.36
N VAL A 19 19.24 20.05 19.73
CA VAL A 19 19.53 19.20 18.56
C VAL A 19 19.50 17.74 19.03
N PHE A 20 18.98 16.82 18.22
CA PHE A 20 19.08 15.37 18.50
C PHE A 20 20.54 15.04 18.84
N LYS A 21 20.79 14.56 20.07
CA LYS A 21 22.16 14.32 20.54
C LYS A 21 22.83 13.18 19.80
N GLU A 22 22.06 12.16 19.42
CA GLU A 22 22.50 10.98 18.68
C GLU A 22 21.33 10.44 17.86
N LEU A 23 21.58 10.13 16.57
CA LEU A 23 20.61 9.45 15.73
C LEU A 23 20.89 7.97 15.75
N LEU A 24 19.96 7.18 16.25
CA LEU A 24 20.09 5.73 16.30
C LEU A 24 19.64 5.08 14.99
N PRO A 25 20.29 3.99 14.55
CA PRO A 25 19.72 3.12 13.53
C PRO A 25 18.35 2.58 13.98
N PRO A 26 17.38 2.41 13.06
CA PRO A 26 16.03 1.92 13.42
C PRO A 26 16.06 0.59 14.18
N ASP A 27 16.89 -0.34 13.76
CA ASP A 27 16.99 -1.68 14.38
C ASP A 27 17.45 -1.60 15.85
N GLU A 28 18.43 -0.74 16.14
CA GLU A 28 18.91 -0.50 17.50
C GLU A 28 17.86 0.21 18.37
N ALA A 29 17.13 1.16 17.79
CA ALA A 29 16.06 1.86 18.48
C ALA A 29 14.92 0.90 18.87
N MET A 30 14.52 0.01 17.98
CA MET A 30 13.50 -0.99 18.25
C MET A 30 13.98 -2.02 19.28
N ARG A 31 15.24 -2.45 19.22
CA ARG A 31 15.81 -3.34 20.23
C ARG A 31 15.72 -2.75 21.63
N ARG A 32 16.06 -1.45 21.81
CA ARG A 32 15.95 -0.76 23.12
C ARG A 32 14.51 -0.72 23.62
N LEU A 33 13.55 -0.49 22.73
CA LEU A 33 12.14 -0.52 23.09
C LEU A 33 11.69 -1.92 23.50
N GLU A 34 12.03 -2.94 22.71
CA GLU A 34 11.64 -4.34 22.95
C GLU A 34 12.27 -4.91 24.24
N GLU A 35 13.50 -4.52 24.59
CA GLU A 35 14.13 -4.86 25.85
C GLU A 35 13.40 -4.25 27.04
N ARG A 36 12.87 -3.03 26.89
CA ARG A 36 12.17 -2.31 27.95
C ARG A 36 10.70 -2.70 28.06
N VAL A 37 10.06 -2.92 26.92
CA VAL A 37 8.67 -3.39 26.79
C VAL A 37 8.65 -4.53 25.76
N PRO A 38 8.83 -5.78 26.18
CA PRO A 38 8.71 -6.92 25.29
C PRO A 38 7.34 -6.96 24.62
N PRO A 39 7.26 -7.25 23.30
CA PRO A 39 5.98 -7.32 22.57
C PRO A 39 5.18 -8.54 23.05
N THR A 40 4.30 -8.30 24.00
CA THR A 40 3.44 -9.33 24.62
C THR A 40 2.04 -9.23 24.02
N PRO A 41 1.41 -10.37 23.65
CA PRO A 41 0.04 -10.36 23.14
C PRO A 41 -0.94 -9.78 24.15
N PRO A 42 -2.00 -9.07 23.70
CA PRO A 42 -3.11 -8.70 24.55
C PRO A 42 -3.91 -9.93 24.99
N GLU A 43 -4.87 -9.74 25.88
CA GLU A 43 -5.82 -10.80 26.24
C GLU A 43 -6.56 -11.30 24.98
N ALA A 44 -6.67 -12.63 24.84
CA ALA A 44 -7.34 -13.24 23.71
C ALA A 44 -8.87 -13.18 23.87
N GLU A 45 -9.56 -12.75 22.81
CA GLU A 45 -11.01 -12.67 22.74
C GLU A 45 -11.56 -13.88 21.98
N GLU A 46 -12.64 -14.51 22.47
CA GLU A 46 -13.36 -15.55 21.73
C GLU A 46 -14.41 -14.88 20.82
N VAL A 47 -14.33 -15.14 19.52
CA VAL A 47 -15.22 -14.55 18.52
C VAL A 47 -15.78 -15.62 17.57
N PRO A 48 -16.96 -15.41 16.97
CA PRO A 48 -17.42 -16.20 15.83
C PRO A 48 -16.43 -16.12 14.68
N ILE A 49 -16.30 -17.20 13.88
CA ILE A 49 -15.29 -17.26 12.80
C ILE A 49 -15.46 -16.16 11.75
N GLU A 50 -16.69 -15.72 11.46
CA GLU A 50 -16.98 -14.61 10.55
C GLU A 50 -16.48 -13.25 11.06
N GLU A 51 -16.35 -13.07 12.39
CA GLU A 51 -15.80 -11.87 13.01
C GLU A 51 -14.29 -11.95 13.19
N ALA A 52 -13.68 -13.12 12.96
CA ALA A 52 -12.26 -13.33 13.11
C ALA A 52 -11.43 -12.80 11.92
N LEU A 53 -12.06 -12.46 10.79
CA LEU A 53 -11.40 -12.03 9.57
C LEU A 53 -10.40 -10.88 9.81
N GLY A 54 -9.17 -11.10 9.39
CA GLY A 54 -8.08 -10.13 9.51
C GLY A 54 -7.30 -10.20 10.83
N PHE A 55 -7.87 -10.72 11.91
CA PHE A 55 -7.19 -10.88 13.20
C PHE A 55 -6.26 -12.09 13.23
N TYR A 56 -5.60 -12.32 14.35
CA TYR A 56 -4.59 -13.37 14.50
C TYR A 56 -5.06 -14.41 15.52
N LEU A 57 -4.94 -15.70 15.18
CA LEU A 57 -5.29 -16.79 16.09
C LEU A 57 -4.43 -16.72 17.36
N ALA A 58 -5.07 -16.81 18.51
CA ALA A 58 -4.41 -16.75 19.80
C ALA A 58 -3.96 -18.14 20.33
N GLU A 59 -4.43 -19.20 19.69
CA GLU A 59 -4.11 -20.58 20.04
C GLU A 59 -3.92 -21.47 18.81
N ASP A 60 -3.28 -22.61 19.02
CA ASP A 60 -3.14 -23.64 17.98
C ASP A 60 -4.50 -24.32 17.78
N VAL A 61 -4.98 -24.39 16.56
CA VAL A 61 -6.26 -25.01 16.18
C VAL A 61 -6.03 -26.40 15.63
N LYS A 62 -6.77 -27.38 16.14
CA LYS A 62 -6.76 -28.77 15.68
C LYS A 62 -8.12 -29.16 15.16
N SER A 63 -8.18 -30.08 14.21
CA SER A 63 -9.44 -30.62 13.74
C SER A 63 -10.14 -31.44 14.85
N PRO A 64 -11.41 -31.17 15.16
CA PRO A 64 -12.16 -32.01 16.09
C PRO A 64 -12.70 -33.31 15.46
N ILE A 65 -12.68 -33.41 14.12
CA ILE A 65 -13.25 -34.53 13.36
C ILE A 65 -12.32 -34.98 12.24
N ASN A 66 -12.60 -36.15 11.68
CA ASN A 66 -12.07 -36.53 10.39
C ASN A 66 -12.78 -35.78 9.27
N LEU A 67 -12.09 -35.48 8.17
CA LEU A 67 -12.69 -34.93 6.96
C LEU A 67 -12.25 -35.74 5.75
N PRO A 68 -13.18 -36.39 5.02
CA PRO A 68 -14.57 -36.60 5.33
C PRO A 68 -14.79 -37.36 6.65
N PRO A 69 -15.95 -37.17 7.31
CA PRO A 69 -16.23 -37.86 8.59
C PRO A 69 -16.64 -39.33 8.43
N TYR A 70 -17.11 -39.74 7.24
CA TYR A 70 -17.53 -41.10 6.87
C TYR A 70 -17.20 -41.38 5.40
N PRO A 71 -17.18 -42.68 4.97
CA PRO A 71 -16.95 -42.99 3.56
C PRO A 71 -18.04 -42.43 2.67
N ARG A 72 -17.67 -41.72 1.59
CA ARG A 72 -18.61 -41.08 0.64
C ARG A 72 -18.31 -41.48 -0.79
N SER A 73 -19.33 -41.54 -1.64
CA SER A 73 -19.15 -41.70 -3.08
C SER A 73 -18.45 -40.49 -3.69
N ALA A 74 -17.47 -40.72 -4.53
CA ALA A 74 -16.80 -39.70 -5.35
C ALA A 74 -17.43 -39.56 -6.75
N ALA A 75 -18.42 -40.39 -7.10
CA ALA A 75 -19.09 -40.41 -8.39
C ALA A 75 -20.56 -40.83 -8.23
N ASP A 76 -21.38 -40.49 -9.20
CA ASP A 76 -22.72 -41.04 -9.34
C ASP A 76 -22.63 -42.47 -9.85
N GLY A 77 -23.44 -43.38 -9.30
CA GLY A 77 -23.41 -44.78 -9.70
C GLY A 77 -23.90 -45.72 -8.62
N TYR A 78 -23.23 -46.86 -8.46
CA TYR A 78 -23.67 -47.92 -7.54
C TYR A 78 -22.55 -48.30 -6.57
N ALA A 79 -22.84 -48.15 -5.28
CA ALA A 79 -21.98 -48.68 -4.23
C ALA A 79 -22.04 -50.20 -4.22
N VAL A 80 -20.88 -50.86 -4.18
CA VAL A 80 -20.74 -52.31 -4.31
C VAL A 80 -19.65 -52.83 -3.36
N ARG A 81 -19.61 -54.12 -3.15
CA ARG A 81 -18.35 -54.81 -2.77
C ARG A 81 -17.54 -55.02 -4.02
N ALA A 82 -16.35 -54.45 -4.13
CA ALA A 82 -15.50 -54.51 -5.32
C ALA A 82 -15.37 -55.96 -5.86
N ARG A 83 -15.17 -56.92 -4.96
CA ARG A 83 -15.06 -58.36 -5.34
C ARG A 83 -16.28 -58.90 -6.06
N SER A 84 -17.46 -58.32 -5.83
CA SER A 84 -18.69 -58.71 -6.53
C SER A 84 -18.72 -58.31 -8.01
N THR A 85 -17.79 -57.42 -8.42
CA THR A 85 -17.67 -56.97 -9.81
C THR A 85 -16.54 -57.69 -10.60
N TRP A 86 -15.79 -58.54 -9.91
CA TRP A 86 -14.63 -59.18 -10.56
C TRP A 86 -15.05 -60.11 -11.71
N GLY A 87 -14.37 -59.96 -12.82
CA GLY A 87 -14.69 -60.64 -14.06
C GLY A 87 -15.62 -59.83 -14.98
N ALA A 88 -16.19 -58.73 -14.51
CA ALA A 88 -17.02 -57.88 -15.36
C ALA A 88 -16.22 -57.29 -16.52
N SER A 89 -16.75 -57.41 -17.73
CA SER A 89 -16.24 -56.82 -18.95
C SER A 89 -17.40 -56.39 -19.87
N GLU A 90 -17.08 -55.71 -20.98
CA GLU A 90 -18.09 -55.30 -21.97
C GLU A 90 -18.85 -56.51 -22.58
N ASP A 91 -18.17 -57.65 -22.75
CA ASP A 91 -18.75 -58.87 -23.34
C ASP A 91 -19.39 -59.78 -22.29
N GLU A 92 -18.89 -59.76 -21.04
CA GLU A 92 -19.36 -60.57 -19.91
C GLU A 92 -19.66 -59.70 -18.70
N PRO A 93 -20.84 -59.04 -18.67
CA PRO A 93 -21.23 -58.20 -17.53
C PRO A 93 -21.60 -59.06 -16.32
N VAL A 94 -21.27 -58.52 -15.13
CA VAL A 94 -21.69 -59.13 -13.84
C VAL A 94 -23.01 -58.54 -13.40
N GLU A 95 -23.94 -59.42 -13.00
CA GLU A 95 -25.26 -59.05 -12.48
C GLU A 95 -25.21 -58.83 -10.96
N LEU A 96 -25.69 -57.68 -10.49
CA LEU A 96 -25.87 -57.37 -9.05
C LEU A 96 -27.29 -56.96 -8.79
N ARG A 97 -27.83 -57.32 -7.60
CA ARG A 97 -29.16 -56.93 -7.17
C ARG A 97 -29.14 -55.59 -6.48
N VAL A 98 -29.98 -54.64 -6.91
CA VAL A 98 -30.14 -53.33 -6.25
C VAL A 98 -31.04 -53.50 -5.04
N VAL A 99 -30.51 -53.19 -3.84
CA VAL A 99 -31.21 -53.37 -2.57
C VAL A 99 -31.70 -52.04 -1.96
N GLY A 100 -31.36 -50.96 -2.55
CA GLY A 100 -31.78 -49.63 -2.13
C GLY A 100 -30.98 -48.49 -2.77
N GLU A 101 -31.31 -47.29 -2.37
CA GLU A 101 -30.62 -46.06 -2.76
C GLU A 101 -30.17 -45.33 -1.48
N VAL A 102 -29.07 -44.52 -1.59
CA VAL A 102 -28.61 -43.61 -0.53
C VAL A 102 -28.44 -42.22 -1.12
N ARG A 103 -29.32 -41.33 -0.73
CA ARG A 103 -29.27 -39.95 -1.21
C ARG A 103 -28.29 -39.12 -0.41
N VAL A 104 -27.82 -38.00 -1.00
CA VAL A 104 -26.95 -37.03 -0.30
C VAL A 104 -27.66 -36.49 0.93
N GLY A 105 -26.98 -36.55 2.10
CA GLY A 105 -27.50 -36.10 3.38
C GLY A 105 -28.28 -37.15 4.16
N GLU A 106 -28.46 -38.36 3.62
CA GLU A 106 -29.11 -39.48 4.30
C GLU A 106 -28.07 -40.46 4.85
N ALA A 107 -28.41 -41.08 5.99
CA ALA A 107 -27.65 -42.19 6.53
C ALA A 107 -28.17 -43.53 5.93
N PRO A 108 -27.27 -44.45 5.47
CA PRO A 108 -27.69 -45.73 4.96
C PRO A 108 -28.40 -46.55 6.03
N GLY A 109 -29.60 -47.04 5.72
CA GLY A 109 -30.44 -47.85 6.63
C GLY A 109 -30.20 -49.36 6.49
N PHE A 110 -29.24 -49.79 5.68
CA PHE A 110 -28.98 -51.20 5.35
C PHE A 110 -27.50 -51.47 5.17
N GLU A 111 -27.12 -52.76 5.17
CA GLU A 111 -25.75 -53.21 4.90
C GLU A 111 -25.72 -54.00 3.58
N LEU A 112 -24.72 -53.73 2.72
CA LEU A 112 -24.53 -54.45 1.46
C LEU A 112 -23.84 -55.79 1.67
N LYS A 113 -24.47 -56.83 1.12
CA LYS A 113 -23.92 -58.18 1.04
C LYS A 113 -23.24 -58.43 -0.32
N GLU A 114 -22.61 -59.58 -0.47
CA GLU A 114 -22.02 -60.00 -1.73
C GLU A 114 -23.14 -60.18 -2.78
N GLY A 115 -22.89 -59.73 -4.02
CA GLY A 115 -23.86 -59.73 -5.10
C GLY A 115 -24.94 -58.67 -5.02
N GLU A 116 -24.83 -57.73 -4.08
CA GLU A 116 -25.77 -56.59 -3.91
C GLU A 116 -25.11 -55.28 -4.30
N ALA A 117 -25.95 -54.33 -4.73
CA ALA A 117 -25.57 -52.96 -5.05
C ALA A 117 -26.58 -51.95 -4.45
N ALA A 118 -26.16 -50.74 -4.21
CA ALA A 118 -27.05 -49.62 -3.84
C ALA A 118 -26.75 -48.43 -4.72
N GLU A 119 -27.79 -47.76 -5.21
CA GLU A 119 -27.65 -46.51 -5.95
C GLU A 119 -27.14 -45.40 -5.04
N VAL A 120 -26.14 -44.62 -5.51
CA VAL A 120 -25.50 -43.53 -4.78
C VAL A 120 -25.20 -42.36 -5.70
N ASP A 121 -25.51 -41.16 -5.20
CA ASP A 121 -25.06 -39.93 -5.84
C ASP A 121 -23.66 -39.52 -5.34
N THR A 122 -22.98 -38.68 -6.07
CA THR A 122 -21.73 -38.04 -5.62
C THR A 122 -21.92 -37.33 -4.27
N GLY A 123 -21.14 -37.73 -3.28
CA GLY A 123 -21.22 -37.20 -1.92
C GLY A 123 -22.13 -37.98 -0.95
N SER A 124 -22.91 -38.97 -1.43
CA SER A 124 -23.71 -39.86 -0.58
C SER A 124 -22.84 -40.71 0.33
N ALA A 125 -23.33 -41.00 1.53
CA ALA A 125 -22.67 -41.94 2.44
C ALA A 125 -22.66 -43.34 1.85
N LEU A 126 -21.55 -44.05 1.91
CA LEU A 126 -21.51 -45.47 1.49
C LEU A 126 -22.22 -46.32 2.56
N PRO A 127 -23.11 -47.25 2.14
CA PRO A 127 -23.68 -48.22 3.06
C PRO A 127 -22.59 -49.17 3.62
N PRO A 128 -22.70 -49.58 4.88
CA PRO A 128 -21.79 -50.62 5.42
C PRO A 128 -21.70 -51.82 4.49
N GLY A 129 -20.49 -52.35 4.37
CA GLY A 129 -20.22 -53.46 3.46
C GLY A 129 -19.81 -53.07 2.04
N ALA A 130 -20.09 -51.85 1.58
CA ALA A 130 -19.55 -51.32 0.34
C ALA A 130 -18.11 -50.85 0.54
N ASP A 131 -17.25 -51.09 -0.45
CA ASP A 131 -15.84 -50.70 -0.50
C ASP A 131 -15.42 -50.06 -1.84
N ALA A 132 -16.35 -49.95 -2.80
CA ALA A 132 -16.14 -49.29 -4.08
C ALA A 132 -17.45 -48.76 -4.66
N VAL A 133 -17.35 -47.85 -5.64
CA VAL A 133 -18.49 -47.38 -6.45
C VAL A 133 -18.19 -47.61 -7.92
N VAL A 134 -19.14 -48.29 -8.61
CA VAL A 134 -19.14 -48.39 -10.06
C VAL A 134 -19.85 -47.15 -10.60
N MET A 135 -19.18 -46.38 -11.46
CA MET A 135 -19.77 -45.22 -12.10
C MET A 135 -20.94 -45.60 -12.99
N ILE A 136 -21.96 -44.77 -13.06
CA ILE A 136 -23.20 -45.02 -13.79
C ILE A 136 -22.95 -45.32 -15.28
N GLU A 137 -21.89 -44.76 -15.86
CA GLU A 137 -21.49 -44.99 -17.27
C GLU A 137 -21.11 -46.46 -17.58
N TYR A 138 -20.79 -47.22 -16.54
CA TYR A 138 -20.41 -48.64 -16.68
C TYR A 138 -21.50 -49.59 -16.19
N VAL A 139 -22.72 -49.12 -16.08
CA VAL A 139 -23.86 -49.88 -15.55
C VAL A 139 -25.06 -49.78 -16.48
N LYS A 140 -25.82 -50.86 -16.59
CA LYS A 140 -27.12 -50.89 -17.25
C LYS A 140 -28.14 -51.48 -16.29
N GLU A 141 -29.21 -50.71 -16.03
CA GLU A 141 -30.32 -51.14 -15.18
C GLU A 141 -31.23 -52.15 -15.91
N VAL A 142 -31.60 -53.22 -15.22
CA VAL A 142 -32.48 -54.25 -15.71
C VAL A 142 -33.43 -54.71 -14.57
N GLY A 143 -34.59 -54.06 -14.45
CA GLY A 143 -35.55 -54.34 -13.39
C GLY A 143 -35.02 -53.95 -12.00
N ASP A 144 -34.93 -54.94 -11.09
CA ASP A 144 -34.36 -54.78 -9.74
C ASP A 144 -32.85 -55.08 -9.66
N LYS A 145 -32.19 -55.19 -10.82
CA LYS A 145 -30.78 -55.54 -10.95
C LYS A 145 -30.05 -54.57 -11.84
N ILE A 146 -28.72 -54.63 -11.75
CA ILE A 146 -27.81 -53.91 -12.64
C ILE A 146 -26.86 -54.90 -13.30
N LEU A 147 -26.48 -54.61 -14.55
CA LEU A 147 -25.39 -55.25 -15.27
C LEU A 147 -24.18 -54.33 -15.21
N VAL A 148 -23.12 -54.81 -14.61
CA VAL A 148 -21.84 -54.06 -14.44
C VAL A 148 -20.88 -54.49 -15.53
N TYR A 149 -20.41 -53.55 -16.34
CA TYR A 149 -19.54 -53.78 -17.51
C TYR A 149 -18.05 -53.52 -17.22
N LYS A 150 -17.72 -53.06 -16.01
CA LYS A 150 -16.33 -52.77 -15.62
C LYS A 150 -16.10 -53.21 -14.16
N SER A 151 -15.09 -54.05 -13.96
CA SER A 151 -14.63 -54.38 -12.60
C SER A 151 -14.03 -53.17 -11.91
N VAL A 152 -14.29 -53.01 -10.61
CA VAL A 152 -13.67 -52.01 -9.76
C VAL A 152 -12.80 -52.65 -8.68
N VAL A 153 -11.82 -51.91 -8.17
CA VAL A 153 -10.98 -52.36 -7.08
C VAL A 153 -11.45 -51.75 -5.75
N PRO A 154 -11.14 -52.35 -4.58
CA PRO A 154 -11.47 -51.76 -3.30
C PRO A 154 -10.90 -50.32 -3.17
N GLY A 155 -11.75 -49.38 -2.81
CA GLY A 155 -11.42 -47.96 -2.71
C GLY A 155 -11.70 -47.12 -3.97
N GLU A 156 -12.01 -47.80 -5.12
CA GLU A 156 -12.28 -47.05 -6.36
C GLU A 156 -13.54 -46.21 -6.22
N ASN A 157 -13.43 -44.88 -6.55
CA ASN A 157 -14.49 -43.85 -6.43
C ASN A 157 -15.05 -43.70 -5.02
N VAL A 158 -14.24 -43.94 -3.97
CA VAL A 158 -14.60 -43.76 -2.57
C VAL A 158 -13.72 -42.71 -1.91
N LEU A 159 -14.33 -41.69 -1.30
CA LEU A 159 -13.67 -40.73 -0.40
C LEU A 159 -13.69 -41.32 1.00
N TRP A 160 -12.58 -41.85 1.46
CA TRP A 160 -12.44 -42.45 2.78
C TRP A 160 -12.36 -41.39 3.89
N PRO A 161 -12.76 -41.73 5.12
CA PRO A 161 -12.58 -40.82 6.28
C PRO A 161 -11.11 -40.42 6.43
N ALA A 162 -10.90 -39.14 6.81
CA ALA A 162 -9.59 -38.58 7.09
C ALA A 162 -8.64 -38.48 5.87
N THR A 163 -9.14 -38.57 4.63
CA THR A 163 -8.29 -38.37 3.45
C THR A 163 -7.83 -36.93 3.27
N ASP A 164 -8.56 -35.95 3.81
CA ASP A 164 -8.16 -34.55 3.86
C ASP A 164 -7.52 -34.21 5.20
N VAL A 165 -8.24 -34.45 6.29
CA VAL A 165 -7.80 -34.14 7.66
C VAL A 165 -8.27 -35.21 8.64
N TYR A 166 -7.39 -35.67 9.55
CA TYR A 166 -7.76 -36.57 10.65
C TYR A 166 -8.06 -35.80 11.95
N SER A 167 -8.88 -36.37 12.80
CA SER A 167 -9.23 -35.82 14.12
C SER A 167 -7.98 -35.67 15.00
N GLY A 168 -7.74 -34.45 15.55
CA GLY A 168 -6.55 -34.10 16.30
C GLY A 168 -5.39 -33.53 15.48
N GLN A 169 -5.49 -33.56 14.13
CA GLN A 169 -4.47 -32.97 13.27
C GLN A 169 -4.39 -31.45 13.49
N PRO A 170 -3.19 -30.86 13.67
CA PRO A 170 -3.01 -29.43 13.68
C PRO A 170 -3.42 -28.82 12.33
N LEU A 171 -4.35 -27.84 12.36
CA LEU A 171 -4.80 -27.09 11.18
C LEU A 171 -4.03 -25.78 11.07
N TRP A 172 -4.05 -24.99 12.11
CA TRP A 172 -3.47 -23.65 12.15
C TRP A 172 -2.71 -23.40 13.44
N LYS A 173 -1.65 -22.63 13.34
CA LYS A 173 -0.85 -22.20 14.49
C LYS A 173 -1.34 -20.88 15.04
N ARG A 174 -1.15 -20.64 16.34
CA ARG A 174 -1.28 -19.30 16.92
C ARG A 174 -0.37 -18.32 16.17
N GLY A 175 -0.85 -17.09 15.97
CA GLY A 175 -0.18 -16.09 15.16
C GLY A 175 -0.55 -16.15 13.66
N THR A 176 -1.26 -17.18 13.22
CA THR A 176 -1.82 -17.22 11.87
C THR A 176 -2.86 -16.12 11.70
N ARG A 177 -2.73 -15.30 10.67
CA ARG A 177 -3.74 -14.31 10.32
C ARG A 177 -4.94 -14.99 9.66
N VAL A 178 -6.13 -14.73 10.17
CA VAL A 178 -7.36 -15.32 9.65
C VAL A 178 -7.74 -14.64 8.34
N ASP A 179 -7.68 -15.39 7.25
CA ASP A 179 -8.21 -15.02 5.93
C ASP A 179 -9.44 -15.87 5.58
N SER A 180 -10.01 -15.69 4.39
CA SER A 180 -11.17 -16.45 3.93
C SER A 180 -10.90 -17.95 3.84
N ARG A 181 -9.69 -18.38 3.57
CA ARG A 181 -9.31 -19.81 3.48
C ARG A 181 -9.19 -20.43 4.86
N VAL A 182 -8.65 -19.70 5.83
CA VAL A 182 -8.66 -20.11 7.24
C VAL A 182 -10.10 -20.29 7.73
N ILE A 183 -10.99 -19.32 7.45
CA ILE A 183 -12.43 -19.42 7.81
C ILE A 183 -13.07 -20.65 7.16
N ALA A 184 -12.83 -20.89 5.87
CA ALA A 184 -13.36 -22.05 5.16
C ALA A 184 -12.92 -23.37 5.79
N SER A 185 -11.62 -23.50 6.16
CA SER A 185 -11.09 -24.70 6.81
C SER A 185 -11.66 -24.91 8.21
N LEU A 186 -11.85 -23.83 9.00
CA LEU A 186 -12.48 -23.92 10.32
C LEU A 186 -13.95 -24.39 10.21
N ALA A 187 -14.67 -23.80 9.26
CA ALA A 187 -16.06 -24.16 9.01
C ALA A 187 -16.22 -25.61 8.54
N SER A 188 -15.29 -26.11 7.68
CA SER A 188 -15.34 -27.47 7.15
C SER A 188 -15.20 -28.56 8.22
N VAL A 189 -14.56 -28.24 9.33
CA VAL A 189 -14.41 -29.14 10.49
C VAL A 189 -15.36 -28.80 11.63
N GLY A 190 -16.34 -27.91 11.42
CA GLY A 190 -17.40 -27.58 12.37
C GLY A 190 -16.98 -26.62 13.49
N ILE A 191 -15.85 -25.95 13.39
CA ILE A 191 -15.42 -24.93 14.37
C ILE A 191 -16.21 -23.65 14.10
N ARG A 192 -17.00 -23.20 15.09
CA ARG A 192 -17.86 -22.02 15.01
C ARG A 192 -17.24 -20.79 15.64
N LYS A 193 -16.34 -20.96 16.62
CA LYS A 193 -15.68 -19.88 17.36
C LYS A 193 -14.18 -20.15 17.46
N VAL A 194 -13.41 -19.08 17.50
CA VAL A 194 -11.96 -19.12 17.72
C VAL A 194 -11.52 -18.02 18.67
N ARG A 195 -10.38 -18.24 19.33
CA ARG A 195 -9.75 -17.20 20.12
C ARG A 195 -8.76 -16.43 19.26
N VAL A 196 -8.86 -15.11 19.28
CA VAL A 196 -8.02 -14.21 18.48
C VAL A 196 -7.37 -13.14 19.33
N TRP A 197 -6.22 -12.64 18.87
CA TRP A 197 -5.58 -11.42 19.38
C TRP A 197 -6.03 -10.23 18.53
N ARG A 198 -6.42 -9.14 19.21
CA ARG A 198 -6.89 -7.88 18.63
C ARG A 198 -6.17 -6.69 19.25
N PRO A 199 -4.85 -6.51 19.01
CA PRO A 199 -4.09 -5.40 19.58
C PRO A 199 -4.74 -4.06 19.29
N LYS A 200 -4.94 -3.26 20.35
CA LYS A 200 -5.55 -1.93 20.30
C LYS A 200 -4.45 -0.88 20.21
N VAL A 201 -4.57 0.04 19.26
CA VAL A 201 -3.62 1.13 19.03
C VAL A 201 -4.35 2.47 19.17
N TYR A 202 -3.95 3.26 20.16
CA TYR A 202 -4.52 4.59 20.38
C TYR A 202 -3.78 5.62 19.53
N LEU A 203 -4.53 6.29 18.62
CA LEU A 203 -3.98 7.27 17.68
C LEU A 203 -4.31 8.69 18.12
N ILE A 204 -3.27 9.52 18.22
CA ILE A 204 -3.35 10.94 18.58
C ILE A 204 -2.66 11.75 17.48
N SER A 205 -3.38 12.62 16.77
CA SER A 205 -2.77 13.62 15.90
C SER A 205 -2.55 14.92 16.67
N THR A 206 -1.35 15.50 16.58
CA THR A 206 -1.03 16.78 17.24
C THR A 206 -0.70 17.85 16.21
N GLY A 207 -1.24 19.02 16.40
CA GLY A 207 -0.99 20.18 15.55
C GLY A 207 -2.15 21.16 15.59
N SER A 208 -1.89 22.40 16.00
CA SER A 208 -2.88 23.46 16.00
C SER A 208 -3.30 23.91 14.59
N GLU A 209 -2.54 23.53 13.55
CA GLU A 209 -2.83 23.77 12.14
C GLU A 209 -3.81 22.74 11.54
N LEU A 210 -4.06 21.61 12.21
CA LEU A 210 -4.83 20.51 11.66
C LEU A 210 -6.33 20.78 11.68
N VAL A 211 -7.00 20.43 10.58
CA VAL A 211 -8.46 20.40 10.46
C VAL A 211 -8.92 19.07 9.86
N GLU A 212 -10.11 18.67 10.23
CA GLU A 212 -10.71 17.43 9.72
C GLU A 212 -11.06 17.58 8.22
N PRO A 213 -10.77 16.58 7.38
CA PRO A 213 -11.19 16.53 5.98
C PRO A 213 -12.69 16.78 5.81
N GLY A 214 -13.06 17.57 4.80
CA GLY A 214 -14.45 17.98 4.54
C GLY A 214 -14.84 19.33 5.16
N LYS A 215 -14.06 19.85 6.09
CA LYS A 215 -14.26 21.23 6.62
C LYS A 215 -13.57 22.23 5.71
N PRO A 216 -14.05 23.51 5.67
CA PRO A 216 -13.37 24.57 4.94
C PRO A 216 -11.91 24.73 5.41
N LEU A 217 -11.00 24.96 4.46
CA LEU A 217 -9.58 25.14 4.74
C LEU A 217 -9.25 26.63 4.79
N GLU A 218 -8.93 27.14 5.97
CA GLU A 218 -8.48 28.52 6.18
C GLU A 218 -6.97 28.64 5.96
N THR A 219 -6.49 29.86 5.66
CA THR A 219 -5.05 30.13 5.55
C THR A 219 -4.32 29.75 6.84
N GLY A 220 -3.26 28.98 6.74
CA GLY A 220 -2.48 28.47 7.87
C GLY A 220 -2.99 27.14 8.44
N LYS A 221 -4.06 26.57 7.88
CA LYS A 221 -4.57 25.26 8.24
C LYS A 221 -4.27 24.23 7.13
N ILE A 222 -4.16 22.97 7.53
CA ILE A 222 -4.00 21.81 6.64
C ILE A 222 -4.91 20.67 7.11
N TYR A 223 -5.27 19.77 6.22
CA TYR A 223 -6.06 18.61 6.60
C TYR A 223 -5.25 17.57 7.39
N ASP A 224 -5.88 16.97 8.41
CA ASP A 224 -5.34 15.82 9.13
C ASP A 224 -5.36 14.57 8.22
N VAL A 225 -4.25 14.28 7.61
CA VAL A 225 -4.04 13.08 6.79
C VAL A 225 -3.67 11.88 7.65
N ASN A 226 -2.91 12.11 8.73
CA ASN A 226 -2.30 11.06 9.53
C ASN A 226 -3.34 10.18 10.21
N THR A 227 -4.33 10.75 10.89
CA THR A 227 -5.40 9.98 11.54
C THR A 227 -6.04 9.00 10.55
N TYR A 228 -6.39 9.46 9.35
CA TYR A 228 -7.10 8.63 8.38
C TYR A 228 -6.21 7.55 7.74
N SER A 229 -5.00 7.90 7.35
CA SER A 229 -4.09 6.95 6.70
C SER A 229 -3.57 5.89 7.67
N LEU A 230 -3.19 6.27 8.90
CA LEU A 230 -2.64 5.32 9.87
C LEU A 230 -3.71 4.38 10.42
N GLN A 231 -4.94 4.88 10.70
CA GLN A 231 -6.02 3.99 11.14
C GLN A 231 -6.39 2.98 10.04
N ALA A 232 -6.45 3.40 8.77
CA ALA A 232 -6.73 2.51 7.66
C ALA A 232 -5.66 1.41 7.56
N ARG A 233 -4.39 1.80 7.63
CA ARG A 233 -3.27 0.87 7.53
C ARG A 233 -3.22 -0.14 8.69
N LEU A 234 -3.54 0.30 9.91
CA LEU A 234 -3.65 -0.59 11.06
C LEU A 234 -4.77 -1.62 10.88
N ARG A 235 -5.94 -1.21 10.37
CA ARG A 235 -7.04 -2.13 10.06
C ARG A 235 -6.66 -3.14 8.97
N GLU A 236 -5.96 -2.71 7.93
CA GLU A 236 -5.44 -3.61 6.89
C GLU A 236 -4.53 -4.70 7.46
N GLU A 237 -3.80 -4.41 8.54
CA GLU A 237 -2.94 -5.37 9.25
C GLU A 237 -3.69 -6.19 10.31
N GLY A 238 -4.97 -5.94 10.55
CA GLY A 238 -5.75 -6.65 11.55
C GLY A 238 -5.56 -6.12 12.98
N PHE A 239 -5.16 -4.86 13.14
CA PHE A 239 -5.08 -4.18 14.42
C PHE A 239 -6.27 -3.24 14.63
N VAL A 240 -6.59 -2.92 15.86
CA VAL A 240 -7.77 -2.13 16.22
C VAL A 240 -7.36 -0.69 16.56
N PRO A 241 -7.49 0.27 15.63
CA PRO A 241 -7.22 1.66 15.94
C PRO A 241 -8.34 2.25 16.80
N ILE A 242 -7.95 2.95 17.87
CA ILE A 242 -8.82 3.82 18.70
C ILE A 242 -8.36 5.25 18.45
N VAL A 243 -9.18 6.02 17.76
CA VAL A 243 -8.84 7.40 17.38
C VAL A 243 -9.23 8.36 18.50
N HIS A 244 -8.25 9.10 19.03
CA HIS A 244 -8.52 10.23 19.94
C HIS A 244 -9.00 11.46 19.19
N GLY A 245 -8.40 11.72 18.02
CA GLY A 245 -8.58 12.94 17.23
C GLY A 245 -7.38 13.87 17.31
N VAL A 246 -7.62 15.14 16.93
CA VAL A 246 -6.59 16.17 16.91
C VAL A 246 -6.47 16.83 18.29
N VAL A 247 -5.25 16.90 18.81
CA VAL A 247 -4.88 17.60 20.05
C VAL A 247 -4.06 18.83 19.68
N PRO A 248 -4.33 20.01 20.26
CA PRO A 248 -3.51 21.19 20.01
C PRO A 248 -2.08 21.01 20.50
N ASP A 249 -1.17 21.86 20.02
CA ASP A 249 0.25 21.88 20.43
C ASP A 249 0.40 22.43 21.87
N ASP A 250 -0.20 21.72 22.80
CA ASP A 250 -0.13 21.96 24.24
C ASP A 250 0.34 20.72 24.99
N LYS A 251 1.36 20.88 25.82
CA LYS A 251 2.00 19.77 26.53
C LYS A 251 1.03 19.06 27.49
N GLU A 252 0.17 19.78 28.19
CA GLU A 252 -0.73 19.19 29.19
C GLU A 252 -1.87 18.42 28.50
N GLU A 253 -2.41 18.95 27.39
CA GLU A 253 -3.43 18.24 26.59
C GLU A 253 -2.85 16.97 25.95
N ILE A 254 -1.64 17.04 25.39
CA ILE A 254 -0.94 15.86 24.82
C ILE A 254 -0.66 14.82 25.92
N LYS A 255 -0.20 15.26 27.10
CA LYS A 255 0.04 14.39 28.25
C LYS A 255 -1.24 13.66 28.69
N LYS A 256 -2.35 14.38 28.78
CA LYS A 256 -3.67 13.84 29.13
C LYS A 256 -4.12 12.78 28.11
N ALA A 257 -4.00 13.09 26.81
CA ALA A 257 -4.34 12.16 25.74
C ALA A 257 -3.47 10.88 25.77
N ILE A 258 -2.18 11.00 26.05
CA ILE A 258 -1.27 9.85 26.20
C ILE A 258 -1.68 8.99 27.40
N LEU A 259 -1.97 9.62 28.55
CA LEU A 259 -2.41 8.88 29.76
C LEU A 259 -3.74 8.16 29.53
N GLU A 260 -4.68 8.78 28.82
CA GLU A 260 -5.93 8.14 28.40
C GLU A 260 -5.65 6.95 27.45
N GLY A 261 -4.74 7.14 26.49
CA GLY A 261 -4.39 6.12 25.52
C GLY A 261 -3.80 4.86 26.16
N VAL A 262 -2.91 4.99 27.14
CA VAL A 262 -2.32 3.85 27.83
C VAL A 262 -3.33 3.08 28.70
N GLU A 263 -4.44 3.68 29.08
CA GLU A 263 -5.52 2.97 29.77
C GLU A 263 -6.41 2.17 28.79
N LYS A 264 -6.60 2.68 27.57
CA LYS A 264 -7.56 2.15 26.59
C LYS A 264 -6.96 1.20 25.55
N ALA A 265 -5.65 1.22 25.35
CA ALA A 265 -4.99 0.49 24.29
C ALA A 265 -3.69 -0.18 24.73
N ASP A 266 -3.16 -1.06 23.91
CA ASP A 266 -1.91 -1.78 24.14
C ASP A 266 -0.69 -0.97 23.71
N VAL A 267 -0.89 -0.11 22.70
CA VAL A 267 0.13 0.77 22.10
C VAL A 267 -0.46 2.16 21.90
N VAL A 268 0.33 3.20 22.18
CA VAL A 268 -0.04 4.59 21.85
C VAL A 268 0.84 5.10 20.73
N VAL A 269 0.22 5.71 19.73
CA VAL A 269 0.89 6.36 18.59
C VAL A 269 0.45 7.82 18.53
N THR A 270 1.42 8.73 18.55
CA THR A 270 1.19 10.15 18.30
C THR A 270 1.82 10.56 16.98
N THR A 271 1.24 11.52 16.27
CA THR A 271 1.85 12.15 15.09
C THR A 271 1.94 13.65 15.25
N GLY A 272 3.03 14.25 14.78
CA GLY A 272 3.30 15.68 14.97
C GLY A 272 4.01 16.00 16.29
N SER A 273 4.37 17.25 16.48
CA SER A 273 5.05 17.79 17.68
C SER A 273 6.24 16.99 18.19
N THR A 274 6.96 16.29 17.27
CA THR A 274 8.15 15.45 17.55
C THR A 274 9.45 16.07 17.00
N SER A 275 9.47 17.38 16.70
CA SER A 275 10.65 18.04 16.12
C SER A 275 11.72 18.33 17.17
N ALA A 276 13.00 18.47 16.76
CA ALA A 276 14.13 18.81 17.66
C ALA A 276 14.08 20.23 18.24
N GLY A 277 12.92 20.91 18.22
CA GLY A 277 12.75 22.31 18.59
C GLY A 277 12.05 22.52 19.93
N PRO A 278 11.81 23.79 20.29
CA PRO A 278 11.01 24.15 21.48
C PRO A 278 9.57 23.63 21.45
N ALA A 279 9.08 23.26 20.27
CA ALA A 279 7.74 22.71 20.01
C ALA A 279 7.69 21.17 20.08
N ASP A 280 8.71 20.52 20.68
CA ASP A 280 8.66 19.08 20.93
C ASP A 280 7.86 18.77 22.19
N PHE A 281 6.55 18.90 22.06
CA PHE A 281 5.62 18.70 23.18
C PHE A 281 5.45 17.23 23.54
N VAL A 282 5.50 16.31 22.55
CA VAL A 282 5.35 14.86 22.78
C VAL A 282 6.51 14.33 23.62
N TYR A 283 7.76 14.69 23.26
CA TYR A 283 8.94 14.31 24.04
C TYR A 283 8.85 14.76 25.51
N ARG A 284 8.39 16.01 25.73
CA ARG A 284 8.26 16.57 27.07
C ARG A 284 7.13 15.90 27.85
N ALA A 285 5.99 15.67 27.23
CA ALA A 285 4.85 15.04 27.84
C ALA A 285 5.21 13.62 28.31
N VAL A 286 5.82 12.81 27.44
CA VAL A 286 6.26 11.46 27.79
C VAL A 286 7.36 11.47 28.86
N GLY A 287 8.31 12.42 28.81
CA GLY A 287 9.36 12.57 29.82
C GLY A 287 8.85 12.91 31.23
N GLU A 288 7.63 13.47 31.37
CA GLU A 288 7.02 13.74 32.67
C GLU A 288 6.25 12.55 33.27
N VAL A 289 5.68 11.69 32.43
CA VAL A 289 4.78 10.59 32.87
C VAL A 289 5.34 9.21 32.63
N GLY A 290 6.53 9.11 32.05
CA GLY A 290 7.17 7.87 31.68
C GLY A 290 8.66 8.04 31.41
N GLU A 291 9.17 7.21 30.51
CA GLU A 291 10.58 7.16 30.11
C GLU A 291 10.70 7.36 28.61
N VAL A 292 11.58 8.26 28.15
CA VAL A 292 11.96 8.40 26.75
C VAL A 292 13.22 7.60 26.48
N LEU A 293 13.11 6.59 25.61
CA LEU A 293 14.19 5.68 25.26
C LEU A 293 15.00 6.17 24.06
N VAL A 294 14.30 6.73 23.07
CA VAL A 294 14.88 7.18 21.80
C VAL A 294 14.28 8.52 21.40
N HIS A 295 15.13 9.42 20.90
CA HIS A 295 14.73 10.70 20.35
C HIS A 295 15.52 11.00 19.08
N GLY A 296 14.93 10.68 17.93
CA GLY A 296 15.51 10.80 16.58
C GLY A 296 16.12 9.52 16.05
N LEU A 297 15.87 9.25 14.77
CA LEU A 297 16.39 8.08 14.04
C LEU A 297 17.29 8.47 12.87
N ALA A 298 18.27 7.62 12.58
CA ALA A 298 19.10 7.70 11.38
C ALA A 298 18.34 7.18 10.15
N PHE A 299 17.21 7.84 9.82
CA PHE A 299 16.20 7.39 8.88
C PHE A 299 15.70 8.55 7.99
N LYS A 300 15.39 8.30 6.72
CA LYS A 300 14.74 9.25 5.79
C LYS A 300 13.77 8.47 4.87
N PRO A 301 12.50 8.95 4.74
CA PRO A 301 11.83 10.01 5.50
C PRO A 301 11.57 9.59 6.95
N GLY A 302 11.25 10.54 7.85
CA GLY A 302 10.81 10.21 9.20
C GLY A 302 11.91 10.24 10.29
N LYS A 303 12.93 11.13 10.15
CA LYS A 303 13.95 11.36 11.18
C LYS A 303 13.40 11.71 12.57
N PRO A 304 12.40 12.62 12.70
CA PRO A 304 11.85 12.96 14.01
C PRO A 304 10.92 11.83 14.48
N VAL A 305 11.44 10.98 15.34
CA VAL A 305 10.71 9.90 16.02
C VAL A 305 11.08 9.92 17.50
N MET A 306 10.11 9.70 18.36
CA MET A 306 10.30 9.44 19.78
C MET A 306 9.77 8.04 20.10
N LEU A 307 10.56 7.24 20.80
CA LEU A 307 10.13 5.98 21.40
C LEU A 307 10.18 6.12 22.91
N GLY A 308 9.10 5.82 23.57
CA GLY A 308 9.01 5.92 25.02
C GLY A 308 8.12 4.86 25.65
N VAL A 309 8.06 4.87 26.96
CA VAL A 309 7.27 3.95 27.78
C VAL A 309 6.50 4.73 28.81
N VAL A 310 5.18 4.54 28.85
CA VAL A 310 4.30 5.14 29.87
C VAL A 310 3.47 4.02 30.50
N LYS A 311 3.52 3.90 31.83
CA LYS A 311 2.84 2.83 32.60
C LYS A 311 3.09 1.43 32.02
N GLY A 312 4.32 1.15 31.57
CA GLY A 312 4.69 -0.14 30.99
C GLY A 312 4.20 -0.41 29.58
N LYS A 313 3.56 0.56 28.92
CA LYS A 313 3.10 0.46 27.54
C LYS A 313 3.96 1.31 26.60
N PRO A 314 4.20 0.86 25.36
CA PRO A 314 5.01 1.59 24.38
C PRO A 314 4.26 2.80 23.84
N VAL A 315 4.97 3.91 23.68
CA VAL A 315 4.50 5.15 23.06
C VAL A 315 5.41 5.48 21.90
N PHE A 316 4.84 5.55 20.70
CA PHE A 316 5.52 5.91 19.47
C PHE A 316 5.12 7.34 19.07
N GLY A 317 6.04 8.28 19.15
CA GLY A 317 5.88 9.62 18.59
C GLY A 317 6.44 9.66 17.18
N LEU A 318 5.56 9.73 16.17
CA LEU A 318 5.92 9.73 14.75
C LEU A 318 6.02 11.14 14.19
N ALA A 319 6.70 11.27 13.05
CA ALA A 319 6.82 12.54 12.34
C ALA A 319 5.45 13.12 11.96
N GLY A 320 5.33 14.45 11.88
CA GLY A 320 4.09 15.12 11.49
C GLY A 320 3.77 15.01 9.99
N HIS A 321 4.79 14.98 9.11
CA HIS A 321 4.57 14.84 7.67
C HIS A 321 3.97 13.48 7.31
N PRO A 322 2.91 13.42 6.50
CA PRO A 322 2.14 12.19 6.28
C PRO A 322 2.94 11.02 5.70
N ASP A 323 3.77 11.24 4.71
CA ASP A 323 4.68 10.24 4.14
C ASP A 323 5.62 9.67 5.20
N SER A 324 6.18 10.55 6.03
CA SER A 324 7.10 10.19 7.11
C SER A 324 6.40 9.42 8.23
N ALA A 325 5.20 9.86 8.63
CA ALA A 325 4.38 9.18 9.61
C ALA A 325 4.01 7.77 9.16
N TYR A 326 3.58 7.64 7.91
CA TYR A 326 3.22 6.37 7.31
C TYR A 326 4.42 5.41 7.26
N PHE A 327 5.58 5.88 6.80
CA PHE A 327 6.81 5.08 6.81
C PHE A 327 7.24 4.66 8.21
N ASN A 328 7.14 5.56 9.16
CA ASN A 328 7.47 5.23 10.56
C ASN A 328 6.51 4.20 11.14
N LEU A 329 5.21 4.26 10.81
CA LEU A 329 4.24 3.23 11.18
C LEU A 329 4.67 1.86 10.60
N GLU A 330 4.97 1.82 9.29
CA GLU A 330 5.37 0.60 8.57
C GLU A 330 6.65 -0.04 9.12
N ARG A 331 7.60 0.77 9.56
CA ARG A 331 8.94 0.32 9.94
C ARG A 331 9.14 0.11 11.43
N LEU A 332 8.30 0.68 12.25
CA LEU A 332 8.46 0.62 13.71
C LEU A 332 7.23 -0.01 14.39
N VAL A 333 6.05 0.56 14.15
CA VAL A 333 4.84 0.16 14.88
C VAL A 333 4.30 -1.18 14.40
N ILE A 334 4.12 -1.37 13.09
CA ILE A 334 3.60 -2.62 12.53
C ILE A 334 4.49 -3.82 12.86
N PRO A 335 5.82 -3.77 12.70
CA PRO A 335 6.69 -4.88 13.11
C PRO A 335 6.58 -5.21 14.60
N TYR A 336 6.50 -4.20 15.48
CA TYR A 336 6.29 -4.40 16.90
C TYR A 336 4.95 -5.12 17.19
N LEU A 337 3.85 -4.65 16.58
CA LEU A 337 2.52 -5.24 16.72
C LEU A 337 2.46 -6.69 16.18
N ARG A 338 3.12 -6.96 15.05
CA ARG A 338 3.24 -8.34 14.51
C ARG A 338 3.96 -9.28 15.46
N LYS A 339 5.04 -8.81 16.09
CA LYS A 339 5.73 -9.57 17.14
C LYS A 339 4.81 -9.84 18.35
N MET A 340 3.98 -8.85 18.74
CA MET A 340 3.01 -9.04 19.82
C MET A 340 2.07 -10.21 19.54
N VAL A 341 1.54 -10.33 18.32
CA VAL A 341 0.61 -11.40 17.94
C VAL A 341 1.32 -12.65 17.40
N LYS A 342 2.65 -12.72 17.54
CA LYS A 342 3.46 -13.85 17.05
C LYS A 342 3.21 -14.18 15.57
N ALA A 343 2.87 -13.16 14.78
CA ALA A 343 2.65 -13.32 13.35
C ALA A 343 3.94 -13.76 12.66
N ASP A 344 3.79 -14.62 11.65
CA ASP A 344 4.90 -14.97 10.77
C ASP A 344 5.47 -13.69 10.13
N GLU A 345 6.80 -13.64 10.01
CA GLU A 345 7.45 -12.58 9.25
C GLU A 345 6.96 -12.66 7.80
N ARG A 346 6.11 -11.71 7.41
CA ARG A 346 5.78 -11.57 5.99
C ARG A 346 7.04 -11.11 5.27
N SER A 347 7.56 -11.94 4.40
CA SER A 347 8.52 -11.47 3.40
C SER A 347 7.82 -10.43 2.54
N GLN A 348 8.22 -9.17 2.66
CA GLN A 348 7.76 -8.15 1.73
C GLN A 348 8.26 -8.55 0.35
N SER A 349 7.36 -8.59 -0.63
CA SER A 349 7.74 -8.91 -2.01
C SER A 349 8.73 -7.86 -2.51
N SER A 350 9.76 -8.31 -3.19
CA SER A 350 10.71 -7.42 -3.87
C SER A 350 10.90 -7.84 -5.32
N THR A 351 11.37 -6.90 -6.14
CA THR A 351 11.77 -7.14 -7.52
C THR A 351 13.02 -6.36 -7.84
N LYS A 352 13.79 -6.84 -8.80
CA LYS A 352 14.94 -6.12 -9.35
C LYS A 352 14.48 -5.13 -10.40
N ALA A 353 15.05 -3.94 -10.38
CA ALA A 353 14.78 -2.90 -11.35
C ALA A 353 16.07 -2.15 -11.71
N VAL A 354 16.10 -1.53 -12.87
CA VAL A 354 17.17 -0.64 -13.29
C VAL A 354 16.83 0.78 -12.85
N ALA A 355 17.73 1.47 -12.19
CA ALA A 355 17.55 2.88 -11.85
C ALA A 355 17.45 3.72 -13.12
N ALA A 356 16.32 4.37 -13.35
CA ALA A 356 16.11 5.22 -14.51
C ALA A 356 16.72 6.63 -14.35
N THR A 357 16.97 7.04 -13.11
CA THR A 357 17.58 8.32 -12.73
C THR A 357 18.52 8.12 -11.54
N SER A 358 19.29 9.15 -11.21
CA SER A 358 20.12 9.13 -10.01
C SER A 358 19.27 9.26 -8.73
N PHE A 359 19.53 8.41 -7.72
CA PHE A 359 18.89 8.49 -6.41
C PHE A 359 19.92 8.85 -5.33
N VAL A 360 19.68 9.95 -4.62
CA VAL A 360 20.60 10.47 -3.62
C VAL A 360 20.17 10.11 -2.21
N GLY A 361 21.02 9.37 -1.51
CA GLY A 361 20.82 9.06 -0.09
C GLY A 361 21.12 10.25 0.82
N ALA A 362 20.49 10.30 1.97
CA ALA A 362 20.82 11.27 3.00
C ALA A 362 22.04 10.80 3.82
N LYS A 363 23.09 11.64 3.91
CA LYS A 363 24.34 11.30 4.60
C LYS A 363 24.09 10.76 6.01
N GLY A 364 24.60 9.56 6.27
CA GLY A 364 24.51 8.89 7.58
C GLY A 364 23.09 8.47 7.99
N ARG A 365 22.17 8.35 7.02
CA ARG A 365 20.80 7.91 7.27
C ARG A 365 20.36 6.88 6.23
N ARG A 366 19.74 5.79 6.68
CA ARG A 366 19.07 4.84 5.81
C ARG A 366 17.93 5.55 5.09
N THR A 367 18.02 5.64 3.76
CA THR A 367 17.08 6.43 2.98
C THR A 367 16.17 5.51 2.18
N HIS A 368 14.87 5.68 2.36
CA HIS A 368 13.84 4.99 1.59
C HIS A 368 13.28 5.96 0.56
N VAL A 369 13.38 5.59 -0.72
CA VAL A 369 12.92 6.44 -1.82
C VAL A 369 11.75 5.75 -2.50
N PRO A 370 10.52 6.31 -2.42
CA PRO A 370 9.37 5.78 -3.13
C PRO A 370 9.60 5.83 -4.64
N VAL A 371 9.27 4.73 -5.33
CA VAL A 371 9.47 4.60 -6.77
C VAL A 371 8.23 4.09 -7.48
N SER A 372 8.09 4.52 -8.73
CA SER A 372 7.17 3.94 -9.71
C SER A 372 7.94 3.11 -10.71
N LEU A 373 7.40 1.96 -11.09
CA LEU A 373 8.02 1.00 -11.99
C LEU A 373 7.40 1.03 -13.38
N LEU A 374 8.24 1.08 -14.41
CA LEU A 374 7.86 0.84 -15.80
C LEU A 374 8.66 -0.33 -16.35
N THR A 375 8.15 -0.99 -17.39
CA THR A 375 8.83 -2.12 -18.02
C THR A 375 9.05 -1.93 -19.52
N ASP A 376 10.14 -2.52 -20.05
CA ASP A 376 10.36 -2.73 -21.48
C ASP A 376 9.77 -4.08 -21.96
N GLY A 377 9.13 -4.83 -21.04
CA GLY A 377 8.61 -6.19 -21.28
C GLY A 377 9.52 -7.29 -20.74
N SER A 378 10.79 -6.99 -20.46
CA SER A 378 11.76 -7.94 -19.90
C SER A 378 12.31 -7.52 -18.54
N ARG A 379 12.42 -6.22 -18.28
CA ARG A 379 13.00 -5.64 -17.07
C ARG A 379 12.11 -4.52 -16.53
N TRP A 380 12.21 -4.29 -15.24
CA TRP A 380 11.63 -3.13 -14.58
C TRP A 380 12.63 -1.97 -14.53
N PHE A 381 12.11 -0.76 -14.59
CA PHE A 381 12.86 0.49 -14.47
C PHE A 381 12.24 1.33 -13.37
N ALA A 382 13.07 1.75 -12.39
CA ALA A 382 12.63 2.52 -11.24
C ALA A 382 12.78 4.02 -11.48
N PHE A 383 11.67 4.73 -11.36
CA PHE A 383 11.59 6.19 -11.38
C PHE A 383 11.21 6.70 -9.98
N PRO A 384 11.66 7.89 -9.54
CA PRO A 384 11.14 8.46 -8.31
C PRO A 384 9.62 8.70 -8.43
N ALA A 385 8.87 8.39 -7.39
CA ALA A 385 7.42 8.59 -7.41
C ALA A 385 7.03 10.08 -7.35
N SER A 386 7.93 10.95 -6.87
CA SER A 386 7.72 12.39 -6.76
C SER A 386 9.03 13.15 -6.90
N HIS A 387 8.96 14.42 -7.32
CA HIS A 387 10.07 15.38 -7.29
C HIS A 387 10.27 16.07 -5.94
N SER A 388 9.27 16.02 -5.06
CA SER A 388 9.32 16.69 -3.76
C SER A 388 9.26 15.69 -2.60
N ASP A 389 9.98 15.99 -1.54
CA ASP A 389 9.76 15.40 -0.22
C ASP A 389 8.32 15.79 0.23
N HIS A 390 7.65 14.92 0.97
CA HIS A 390 6.32 15.16 1.57
C HIS A 390 5.11 15.16 0.62
N ALA A 391 5.20 14.45 -0.51
CA ALA A 391 4.13 14.34 -1.50
C ALA A 391 3.28 13.08 -1.28
N MET A 392 2.32 13.10 -0.33
CA MET A 392 1.50 11.94 0.03
C MET A 392 0.71 11.35 -1.15
N VAL A 393 0.15 12.20 -2.02
CA VAL A 393 -0.59 11.75 -3.21
C VAL A 393 0.33 10.98 -4.17
N SER A 394 1.54 11.46 -4.40
CA SER A 394 2.53 10.75 -5.22
C SER A 394 3.01 9.46 -4.53
N TYR A 395 3.21 9.49 -3.21
CA TYR A 395 3.56 8.32 -2.41
C TYR A 395 2.48 7.22 -2.53
N SER A 396 1.20 7.57 -2.44
CA SER A 396 0.09 6.61 -2.55
C SER A 396 0.01 5.92 -3.91
N LYS A 397 0.56 6.53 -4.96
CA LYS A 397 0.64 5.98 -6.31
C LYS A 397 1.92 5.18 -6.58
N ALA A 398 2.92 5.24 -5.69
CA ALA A 398 4.17 4.49 -5.82
C ALA A 398 3.90 2.97 -5.85
N ASP A 399 4.73 2.24 -6.58
CA ASP A 399 4.67 0.78 -6.64
C ASP A 399 5.48 0.13 -5.51
N GLY A 400 6.50 0.84 -5.02
CA GLY A 400 7.39 0.36 -3.98
C GLY A 400 8.40 1.43 -3.58
N TYR A 401 9.48 0.99 -2.97
CA TYR A 401 10.60 1.88 -2.58
C TYR A 401 11.94 1.15 -2.71
N ILE A 402 13.00 1.91 -2.94
CA ILE A 402 14.37 1.45 -2.83
C ILE A 402 14.97 1.87 -1.48
N VAL A 403 15.92 1.08 -0.98
CA VAL A 403 16.66 1.37 0.25
C VAL A 403 18.08 1.76 -0.10
N ILE A 404 18.49 2.99 0.25
CA ILE A 404 19.86 3.44 0.15
C ILE A 404 20.47 3.36 1.56
N PRO A 405 21.47 2.48 1.77
CA PRO A 405 22.09 2.29 3.08
C PRO A 405 22.75 3.57 3.60
N GLU A 406 22.77 3.75 4.91
CA GLU A 406 23.42 4.86 5.61
C GLU A 406 24.94 4.92 5.35
N THR A 407 25.54 3.81 4.95
CA THR A 407 26.97 3.68 4.63
C THR A 407 27.30 4.13 3.20
N ARG A 408 26.31 4.16 2.30
CA ARG A 408 26.53 4.56 0.90
C ARG A 408 26.72 6.07 0.81
N ARG A 409 27.84 6.49 0.24
CA ARG A 409 28.21 7.91 0.07
C ARG A 409 27.92 8.42 -1.35
N ALA A 410 28.05 7.55 -2.35
CA ALA A 410 27.76 7.88 -3.74
C ALA A 410 26.26 7.71 -4.05
N PRO A 411 25.69 8.50 -4.95
CA PRO A 411 24.34 8.26 -5.47
C PRO A 411 24.20 6.84 -6.07
N VAL A 412 22.98 6.36 -6.20
CA VAL A 412 22.66 5.29 -7.15
C VAL A 412 22.64 5.95 -8.52
N GLU A 413 23.42 5.45 -9.45
CA GLU A 413 23.52 6.06 -10.78
C GLU A 413 22.52 5.44 -11.76
N PRO A 414 22.09 6.19 -12.81
CA PRO A 414 21.24 5.63 -13.85
C PRO A 414 21.89 4.40 -14.49
N GLY A 415 21.11 3.33 -14.64
CA GLY A 415 21.60 2.05 -15.17
C GLY A 415 22.03 1.03 -14.10
N GLU A 416 22.20 1.43 -12.84
CA GLU A 416 22.46 0.48 -11.76
C GLU A 416 21.23 -0.39 -11.47
N GLU A 417 21.44 -1.67 -11.17
CA GLU A 417 20.40 -2.56 -10.65
C GLU A 417 20.12 -2.24 -9.18
N VAL A 418 18.86 -2.10 -8.84
CA VAL A 418 18.36 -1.83 -7.49
C VAL A 418 17.29 -2.84 -7.10
N GLU A 419 17.22 -3.18 -5.82
CA GLU A 419 16.11 -3.94 -5.26
C GLU A 419 14.99 -2.98 -4.88
N VAL A 420 13.79 -3.26 -5.39
CA VAL A 420 12.56 -2.51 -5.09
C VAL A 420 11.66 -3.36 -4.22
N TRP A 421 11.41 -2.89 -3.01
CA TRP A 421 10.44 -3.46 -2.08
C TRP A 421 9.04 -2.99 -2.45
N LEU A 422 8.17 -3.91 -2.82
CA LEU A 422 6.87 -3.60 -3.41
C LEU A 422 5.81 -3.28 -2.36
N PHE A 423 4.99 -2.26 -2.62
CA PHE A 423 3.75 -1.99 -1.90
C PHE A 423 2.58 -2.78 -2.49
N LYS A 424 2.60 -2.99 -3.80
CA LYS A 424 1.57 -3.66 -4.59
C LYS A 424 2.19 -4.30 -5.84
N ASP A 425 1.39 -5.06 -6.58
CA ASP A 425 1.77 -5.52 -7.93
C ASP A 425 2.04 -4.28 -8.82
N PRO A 426 3.22 -4.18 -9.44
CA PRO A 426 3.59 -3.05 -10.29
C PRO A 426 2.92 -3.07 -11.68
N SER A 427 2.06 -4.05 -12.00
CA SER A 427 1.36 -4.14 -13.28
C SER A 427 0.50 -2.90 -13.57
N TYR A 428 0.37 -2.56 -14.85
CA TYR A 428 -0.44 -1.43 -15.30
C TYR A 428 -0.98 -1.66 -16.72
N LYS A 429 -2.16 -1.10 -17.03
CA LYS A 429 -2.78 -1.15 -18.37
C LYS A 429 -2.26 -0.05 -19.29
N GLY A 430 -1.94 1.11 -18.76
CA GLY A 430 -1.41 2.26 -19.48
C GLY A 430 -0.50 3.09 -18.63
N ALA A 431 0.47 3.75 -19.24
CA ALA A 431 1.37 4.69 -18.57
C ALA A 431 1.64 5.92 -19.45
N ILE A 432 1.75 7.09 -18.83
CA ILE A 432 2.11 8.36 -19.46
C ILE A 432 3.29 8.94 -18.69
N VAL A 433 4.38 9.23 -19.39
CA VAL A 433 5.68 9.58 -18.79
C VAL A 433 6.23 10.86 -19.43
N GLY A 434 6.77 11.74 -18.62
CA GLY A 434 7.47 12.93 -19.09
C GLY A 434 6.76 14.23 -18.76
N ASP A 435 6.76 15.17 -19.70
CA ASP A 435 6.07 16.43 -19.54
C ASP A 435 4.55 16.26 -19.68
N THR A 436 3.80 17.00 -18.89
CA THR A 436 2.32 16.95 -18.90
C THR A 436 1.73 18.33 -19.15
N ASP A 437 0.52 18.34 -19.72
CA ASP A 437 -0.29 19.52 -19.93
C ASP A 437 -1.78 19.17 -19.69
N VAL A 438 -2.66 20.16 -19.64
CA VAL A 438 -4.12 19.99 -19.50
C VAL A 438 -4.70 19.06 -20.57
N ALA A 439 -4.06 18.97 -21.74
CA ALA A 439 -4.42 17.99 -22.78
C ALA A 439 -4.33 16.54 -22.29
N VAL A 440 -3.33 16.23 -21.46
CA VAL A 440 -3.18 14.89 -20.86
C VAL A 440 -4.28 14.62 -19.84
N ASP A 441 -4.57 15.59 -18.97
CA ASP A 441 -5.61 15.46 -17.96
C ASP A 441 -6.98 15.18 -18.61
N ALA A 442 -7.32 15.87 -19.70
CA ALA A 442 -8.55 15.66 -20.45
C ALA A 442 -8.65 14.27 -21.12
N VAL A 443 -7.53 13.64 -21.46
CA VAL A 443 -7.52 12.25 -21.94
C VAL A 443 -7.76 11.31 -20.76
N VAL A 444 -7.06 11.50 -19.66
CA VAL A 444 -7.18 10.66 -18.45
C VAL A 444 -8.60 10.62 -17.91
N GLU A 445 -9.31 11.75 -17.94
CA GLU A 445 -10.72 11.84 -17.52
C GLU A 445 -11.67 10.96 -18.33
N ARG A 446 -11.32 10.65 -19.60
CA ARG A 446 -12.16 9.83 -20.50
C ARG A 446 -11.82 8.33 -20.47
N LEU A 447 -10.72 7.95 -19.82
CA LEU A 447 -10.31 6.56 -19.77
C LEU A 447 -11.13 5.76 -18.76
N ASP A 448 -11.50 4.54 -19.11
CA ASP A 448 -12.18 3.58 -18.22
C ASP A 448 -11.25 2.95 -17.16
N TYR A 449 -9.99 3.35 -17.14
CA TYR A 449 -8.97 2.87 -16.19
C TYR A 449 -7.99 3.99 -15.83
N PRO A 450 -7.44 4.00 -14.60
CA PRO A 450 -6.42 4.96 -14.21
C PRO A 450 -5.06 4.59 -14.84
N PRO A 451 -4.49 5.41 -15.74
CA PRO A 451 -3.15 5.17 -16.25
C PRO A 451 -2.11 5.49 -15.17
N LYS A 452 -0.96 4.84 -15.25
CA LYS A 452 0.20 5.20 -14.42
C LYS A 452 0.79 6.51 -14.90
N MET A 453 0.68 7.57 -14.11
CA MET A 453 1.17 8.91 -14.42
C MET A 453 2.54 9.15 -13.78
N LEU A 454 3.55 9.48 -14.59
CA LEU A 454 4.88 9.88 -14.15
C LEU A 454 5.24 11.27 -14.72
N PRO A 455 4.68 12.36 -14.16
CA PRO A 455 4.94 13.74 -14.61
C PRO A 455 6.29 14.23 -14.08
N LEU A 456 7.37 13.54 -14.47
CA LEU A 456 8.73 13.76 -13.98
C LEU A 456 9.57 14.64 -14.92
N GLY A 457 8.95 15.25 -15.93
CA GLY A 457 9.57 16.19 -16.88
C GLY A 457 10.31 15.51 -18.02
N SER A 458 10.95 16.33 -18.84
CA SER A 458 11.54 15.97 -20.14
C SER A 458 12.52 14.79 -20.07
N TYR A 459 13.35 14.72 -19.04
CA TYR A 459 14.33 13.63 -18.90
C TYR A 459 13.64 12.25 -18.83
N SER A 460 12.56 12.15 -18.05
CA SER A 460 11.86 10.87 -17.88
C SER A 460 11.17 10.42 -19.17
N GLY A 461 10.56 11.34 -19.92
CA GLY A 461 9.98 11.06 -21.22
C GLY A 461 11.03 10.64 -22.26
N ALA A 462 12.16 11.34 -22.33
CA ALA A 462 13.28 10.99 -23.19
C ALA A 462 13.88 9.63 -22.85
N TYR A 463 14.05 9.33 -21.55
CA TYR A 463 14.54 8.04 -21.10
C TYR A 463 13.57 6.91 -21.45
N ALA A 464 12.26 7.09 -21.22
CA ALA A 464 11.24 6.12 -21.56
C ALA A 464 11.22 5.81 -23.07
N SER A 465 11.33 6.86 -23.91
CA SER A 465 11.45 6.73 -25.35
C SER A 465 12.69 5.95 -25.77
N LYS A 466 13.88 6.34 -25.27
CA LYS A 466 15.15 5.69 -25.59
C LYS A 466 15.19 4.20 -25.18
N MET A 467 14.56 3.86 -24.07
CA MET A 467 14.52 2.49 -23.55
C MET A 467 13.29 1.70 -24.04
N SER A 468 12.46 2.30 -24.89
CA SER A 468 11.21 1.69 -25.40
C SER A 468 10.32 1.13 -24.28
N LEU A 469 10.20 1.87 -23.17
CA LEU A 469 9.37 1.45 -22.05
C LEU A 469 7.89 1.42 -22.47
N ARG A 470 7.14 0.42 -21.99
CA ARG A 470 5.71 0.25 -22.29
C ARG A 470 4.89 1.43 -21.75
N SER A 471 4.81 2.49 -22.53
CA SER A 471 4.18 3.76 -22.14
C SER A 471 3.93 4.67 -23.34
N VAL A 472 3.18 5.75 -23.10
CA VAL A 472 3.18 6.98 -23.90
C VAL A 472 4.22 7.91 -23.28
N TRP A 473 5.10 8.50 -24.08
CA TRP A 473 6.10 9.47 -23.62
C TRP A 473 5.91 10.83 -24.26
N ILE A 474 6.17 11.86 -23.47
CA ILE A 474 6.04 13.26 -23.88
C ILE A 474 7.30 14.00 -23.46
N SER A 475 8.08 14.49 -24.43
CA SER A 475 9.33 15.21 -24.15
C SER A 475 9.81 15.97 -25.38
N PRO A 476 10.50 17.11 -25.25
CA PRO A 476 11.20 17.75 -26.35
C PRO A 476 12.37 16.93 -26.92
N GLU A 477 12.84 15.92 -26.19
CA GLU A 477 13.99 15.08 -26.56
C GLU A 477 13.58 13.64 -26.94
N ALA A 478 12.27 13.32 -26.97
CA ALA A 478 11.77 11.99 -27.31
C ALA A 478 11.68 11.77 -28.83
N VAL A 479 11.50 10.52 -29.22
CA VAL A 479 11.13 10.15 -30.61
C VAL A 479 9.62 10.00 -30.69
N GLY A 480 8.97 10.66 -31.65
CA GLY A 480 7.53 10.58 -31.79
C GLY A 480 6.95 11.58 -32.80
N LYS A 481 5.65 11.82 -32.67
CA LYS A 481 4.94 12.84 -33.45
C LYS A 481 5.14 14.21 -32.82
N GLU A 482 5.58 15.17 -33.64
CA GLU A 482 5.79 16.54 -33.20
C GLU A 482 4.44 17.22 -32.93
N VAL A 483 4.36 17.92 -31.81
CA VAL A 483 3.30 18.89 -31.48
C VAL A 483 3.95 20.21 -31.04
N GLU A 484 3.32 21.31 -31.40
CA GLU A 484 3.77 22.63 -31.00
C GLU A 484 2.90 23.14 -29.85
N VAL A 485 3.50 23.58 -28.75
CA VAL A 485 2.82 24.10 -27.56
C VAL A 485 3.16 25.57 -27.36
N GLU A 486 2.17 26.43 -27.26
CA GLU A 486 2.38 27.84 -26.96
C GLU A 486 2.79 28.05 -25.50
N VAL A 487 3.96 28.66 -25.33
CA VAL A 487 4.52 29.06 -24.04
C VAL A 487 4.16 30.52 -23.80
N VAL A 488 3.52 30.79 -22.67
CA VAL A 488 2.98 32.11 -22.33
C VAL A 488 3.45 32.61 -20.96
N ALA A 489 3.42 33.91 -20.76
CA ALA A 489 3.57 34.55 -19.47
C ALA A 489 2.19 34.89 -18.91
N VAL A 490 1.96 34.60 -17.61
CA VAL A 490 0.74 34.92 -16.87
C VAL A 490 1.05 35.78 -15.67
N GLY A 491 0.13 36.67 -15.31
CA GLY A 491 0.29 37.60 -14.18
C GLY A 491 1.37 38.67 -14.37
N ARG A 492 1.62 39.47 -13.35
CA ARG A 492 2.70 40.48 -13.23
C ARG A 492 2.98 40.75 -11.76
N GLY A 493 4.25 40.92 -11.37
CA GLY A 493 4.61 41.30 -10.02
C GLY A 493 5.96 40.78 -9.56
N GLU A 494 6.21 40.84 -8.27
CA GLU A 494 7.52 40.57 -7.69
C GLU A 494 7.76 39.10 -7.33
N ARG A 495 6.69 38.35 -7.00
CA ARG A 495 6.81 36.91 -6.67
C ARG A 495 6.69 36.10 -7.96
N VAL A 496 7.73 35.39 -8.33
CA VAL A 496 7.83 34.68 -9.61
C VAL A 496 7.85 33.17 -9.41
N GLY A 497 6.93 32.47 -10.08
CA GLY A 497 6.92 31.02 -10.22
C GLY A 497 8.02 30.58 -11.20
N VAL A 498 8.94 29.74 -10.74
CA VAL A 498 10.06 29.24 -11.53
C VAL A 498 9.80 27.78 -11.94
N PRO A 499 9.87 27.44 -13.24
CA PRO A 499 9.74 26.04 -13.66
C PRO A 499 10.87 25.19 -13.09
N HIS A 500 10.57 23.95 -12.73
CA HIS A 500 11.60 23.00 -12.33
C HIS A 500 12.57 22.74 -13.50
N LYS A 501 13.84 22.48 -13.18
CA LYS A 501 14.88 22.27 -14.20
C LYS A 501 14.60 21.11 -15.17
N SER A 502 13.83 20.12 -14.75
CA SER A 502 13.40 19.00 -15.59
C SER A 502 12.22 19.31 -16.50
N SER A 503 11.54 20.44 -16.32
CA SER A 503 10.40 20.86 -17.16
C SER A 503 10.86 21.43 -18.49
N PHE A 504 10.14 21.13 -19.57
CA PHE A 504 10.40 21.73 -20.89
C PHE A 504 10.24 23.26 -20.91
N LEU A 505 9.56 23.85 -19.94
CA LEU A 505 9.43 25.30 -19.79
C LEU A 505 10.73 25.98 -19.32
N TYR A 506 11.63 25.23 -18.65
CA TYR A 506 12.83 25.82 -18.03
C TYR A 506 13.75 26.58 -19.01
N PRO A 507 13.99 26.12 -20.26
CA PRO A 507 14.77 26.87 -21.25
C PRO A 507 14.18 28.24 -21.61
N PHE A 508 12.86 28.39 -21.55
CA PHE A 508 12.16 29.64 -21.88
C PHE A 508 12.12 30.64 -20.72
N PHE A 509 12.53 30.24 -19.52
CA PHE A 509 12.47 31.09 -18.33
C PHE A 509 13.36 32.33 -18.45
N SER A 510 14.51 32.25 -19.12
CA SER A 510 15.36 33.44 -19.37
C SER A 510 14.63 34.48 -20.24
N LYS A 511 13.92 34.04 -21.28
CA LYS A 511 13.13 34.92 -22.14
C LYS A 511 11.94 35.54 -21.39
N PHE A 512 11.32 34.80 -20.48
CA PHE A 512 10.31 35.35 -19.59
C PHE A 512 10.87 36.49 -18.73
N LEU A 513 12.04 36.31 -18.12
CA LEU A 513 12.69 37.36 -17.32
C LEU A 513 13.00 38.62 -18.15
N GLU A 514 13.45 38.47 -19.40
CA GLU A 514 13.68 39.58 -20.33
C GLU A 514 12.40 40.36 -20.63
N VAL A 515 11.31 39.66 -20.95
CA VAL A 515 10.00 40.26 -21.25
C VAL A 515 9.42 40.99 -20.03
N GLU A 516 9.62 40.46 -18.83
CA GLU A 516 9.18 41.09 -17.58
C GLU A 516 10.15 42.18 -17.07
N GLY A 517 11.29 42.39 -17.72
CA GLY A 517 12.30 43.39 -17.34
C GLY A 517 13.04 43.04 -16.04
N ILE A 518 13.13 41.73 -15.71
CA ILE A 518 13.70 41.23 -14.47
C ILE A 518 15.12 40.72 -14.72
N SER A 519 16.12 41.35 -14.11
CA SER A 519 17.49 40.84 -14.18
C SER A 519 17.67 39.60 -13.28
N ARG A 520 18.64 38.73 -13.63
CA ARG A 520 18.97 37.55 -12.79
C ARG A 520 19.44 37.93 -11.38
N GLU A 521 20.05 39.11 -11.22
CA GLU A 521 20.48 39.63 -9.93
C GLU A 521 19.29 40.10 -9.08
N GLU A 522 18.32 40.76 -9.70
CA GLU A 522 17.08 41.19 -9.06
C GLU A 522 16.24 39.99 -8.63
N LEU A 523 16.15 38.94 -9.50
CA LEU A 523 15.53 37.67 -9.16
C LEU A 523 16.15 37.02 -7.91
N GLN A 524 17.45 37.18 -7.68
CA GLN A 524 18.11 36.64 -6.48
C GLN A 524 17.86 37.46 -5.22
N LYS A 525 17.67 38.77 -5.34
CA LYS A 525 17.61 39.70 -4.21
C LYS A 525 16.19 40.08 -3.79
N ARG A 526 15.24 40.10 -4.72
CA ARG A 526 13.86 40.62 -4.51
C ARG A 526 12.76 39.56 -4.57
N PHE A 527 12.96 38.44 -5.31
CA PHE A 527 11.89 37.53 -5.66
C PHE A 527 11.89 36.27 -4.80
N VAL A 528 10.74 35.91 -4.27
CA VAL A 528 10.53 34.60 -3.66
C VAL A 528 10.43 33.57 -4.78
N ARG A 529 11.44 32.69 -4.88
CA ARG A 529 11.45 31.59 -5.86
C ARG A 529 10.54 30.47 -5.36
N VAL A 530 9.47 30.24 -6.07
CA VAL A 530 8.69 28.99 -5.89
C VAL A 530 8.95 28.14 -7.11
N THR A 531 9.62 27.01 -6.94
CA THR A 531 9.91 26.07 -8.03
C THR A 531 8.77 25.07 -8.16
N MET A 532 8.19 24.99 -9.35
CA MET A 532 7.03 24.14 -9.62
C MET A 532 7.29 23.18 -10.78
N PRO A 533 6.82 21.91 -10.67
CA PRO A 533 7.21 20.85 -11.60
C PRO A 533 6.45 20.89 -12.94
N THR A 534 5.22 21.39 -12.98
CA THR A 534 4.36 21.32 -14.16
C THR A 534 3.81 22.68 -14.57
N PRO A 535 3.41 22.85 -15.86
CA PRO A 535 2.72 24.05 -16.32
C PRO A 535 1.46 24.37 -15.51
N GLN A 536 0.66 23.36 -15.19
CA GLN A 536 -0.58 23.52 -14.41
C GLN A 536 -0.30 24.04 -12.99
N ALA A 537 0.76 23.54 -12.34
CA ALA A 537 1.16 24.00 -11.00
C ALA A 537 1.59 25.47 -11.03
N LEU A 538 2.30 25.90 -12.06
CA LEU A 538 2.72 27.29 -12.26
C LEU A 538 1.52 28.21 -12.50
N ALA A 539 0.57 27.82 -13.35
CA ALA A 539 -0.66 28.57 -13.61
C ALA A 539 -1.54 28.64 -12.36
N SER A 540 -1.70 27.52 -11.63
CA SER A 540 -2.48 27.44 -10.40
C SER A 540 -1.94 28.37 -9.31
N ALA A 541 -0.63 28.48 -9.17
CA ALA A 541 0.00 29.36 -8.19
C ALA A 541 -0.25 30.85 -8.47
N VAL A 542 -0.40 31.22 -9.74
CA VAL A 542 -0.82 32.59 -10.11
C VAL A 542 -2.31 32.78 -9.82
N ALA A 543 -3.14 31.80 -10.17
CA ALA A 543 -4.58 31.85 -9.93
C ALA A 543 -4.93 31.96 -8.43
N SER A 544 -4.18 31.27 -7.58
CA SER A 544 -4.34 31.30 -6.10
C SER A 544 -3.66 32.50 -5.43
N GLY A 545 -2.88 33.30 -6.17
CA GLY A 545 -2.14 34.44 -5.64
C GLY A 545 -0.89 34.06 -4.81
N GLU A 546 -0.41 32.84 -4.92
CA GLU A 546 0.84 32.39 -4.29
C GLU A 546 2.06 33.04 -4.92
N VAL A 547 2.03 33.19 -6.24
CA VAL A 547 2.99 33.99 -7.01
C VAL A 547 2.24 35.04 -7.85
N ASP A 548 2.94 36.10 -8.21
CA ASP A 548 2.34 37.21 -8.95
C ASP A 548 2.47 36.99 -10.47
N ALA A 549 3.50 36.29 -10.90
CA ALA A 549 3.76 35.99 -12.30
C ALA A 549 4.45 34.61 -12.48
N ALA A 550 4.19 33.99 -13.62
CA ALA A 550 4.82 32.74 -14.00
C ALA A 550 4.85 32.53 -15.52
N ILE A 551 5.70 31.60 -15.96
CA ILE A 551 5.67 31.01 -17.29
C ILE A 551 4.87 29.70 -17.27
N THR A 552 3.98 29.52 -18.26
CA THR A 552 3.15 28.31 -18.35
C THR A 552 2.86 28.00 -19.82
N THR A 553 1.98 27.02 -20.09
CA THR A 553 1.40 26.81 -21.43
C THR A 553 0.11 27.62 -21.56
N ARG A 554 -0.25 27.96 -22.80
CA ARG A 554 -1.53 28.61 -23.11
C ARG A 554 -2.70 27.77 -22.58
N ASN A 555 -2.70 26.47 -22.84
CA ASN A 555 -3.75 25.56 -22.39
C ASN A 555 -3.96 25.60 -20.86
N ALA A 556 -2.88 25.63 -20.08
CA ALA A 556 -2.96 25.71 -18.63
C ALA A 556 -3.45 27.09 -18.14
N ALA A 557 -3.06 28.17 -18.81
CA ALA A 557 -3.56 29.53 -18.52
C ALA A 557 -5.07 29.64 -18.80
N GLU A 558 -5.53 29.21 -19.95
CA GLU A 558 -6.94 29.25 -20.38
C GLU A 558 -7.83 28.37 -19.49
N ALA A 559 -7.37 27.18 -19.10
CA ALA A 559 -8.11 26.29 -18.20
C ALA A 559 -8.40 26.91 -16.81
N LEU A 560 -7.60 27.87 -16.38
CA LEU A 560 -7.76 28.59 -15.12
C LEU A 560 -8.27 30.03 -15.29
N GLY A 561 -8.66 30.41 -16.54
CA GLY A 561 -9.19 31.74 -16.83
C GLY A 561 -8.19 32.88 -16.61
N LEU A 562 -6.89 32.60 -16.76
CA LEU A 562 -5.85 33.62 -16.58
C LEU A 562 -5.60 34.40 -17.87
N ASP A 563 -5.43 35.72 -17.74
CA ASP A 563 -4.91 36.56 -18.82
C ASP A 563 -3.46 36.18 -19.12
N TRP A 564 -3.12 35.98 -20.37
CA TRP A 564 -1.80 35.56 -20.79
C TRP A 564 -1.22 36.42 -21.94
N ARG A 565 0.10 36.38 -22.04
CA ARG A 565 0.87 37.07 -23.10
C ARG A 565 1.79 36.05 -23.78
N PRO A 566 1.82 36.02 -25.15
CA PRO A 566 2.65 35.07 -25.87
C PRO A 566 4.13 35.29 -25.56
N LEU A 567 4.86 34.22 -25.34
CA LEU A 567 6.28 34.26 -25.06
C LEU A 567 7.10 33.53 -26.11
N SER A 568 6.73 32.30 -26.43
CA SER A 568 7.42 31.44 -27.36
C SER A 568 6.55 30.25 -27.76
N LYS A 569 7.09 29.41 -28.66
CA LYS A 569 6.57 28.09 -28.96
C LYS A 569 7.59 27.03 -28.61
N ALA A 570 7.15 25.96 -27.98
CA ALA A 570 7.93 24.79 -27.65
C ALA A 570 7.53 23.61 -28.52
N LYS A 571 8.48 22.80 -28.95
CA LYS A 571 8.21 21.55 -29.63
C LYS A 571 8.28 20.42 -28.63
N LEU A 572 7.24 19.61 -28.56
CA LEU A 572 7.19 18.37 -27.83
C LEU A 572 6.99 17.22 -28.81
N TYR A 573 7.52 16.06 -28.47
CA TYR A 573 7.31 14.84 -29.24
C TYR A 573 6.52 13.86 -28.40
N ILE A 574 5.45 13.32 -28.97
CA ILE A 574 4.58 12.32 -28.36
C ILE A 574 4.83 11.00 -29.09
N GLY A 575 5.29 10.02 -28.37
CA GLY A 575 5.51 8.69 -28.91
C GLY A 575 4.98 7.62 -27.95
N TRP A 576 4.95 6.38 -28.42
CA TRP A 576 4.39 5.26 -27.66
C TRP A 576 4.93 3.92 -28.16
N THR A 577 4.82 2.89 -27.34
CA THR A 577 4.99 1.49 -27.75
C THR A 577 3.72 0.96 -28.39
N GLU A 578 3.80 -0.14 -29.15
CA GLU A 578 2.66 -0.75 -29.83
C GLU A 578 1.51 -1.09 -28.88
N ASP A 579 1.83 -1.62 -27.69
CA ASP A 579 0.87 -1.95 -26.64
C ASP A 579 0.08 -0.72 -26.13
N HIS A 580 0.57 0.49 -26.37
CA HIS A 580 -0.01 1.76 -25.90
C HIS A 580 -0.44 2.66 -27.06
N ALA A 581 -0.61 2.10 -28.28
CA ALA A 581 -0.89 2.88 -29.47
C ALA A 581 -2.25 3.60 -29.42
N GLU A 582 -3.25 3.04 -28.80
CA GLU A 582 -4.56 3.70 -28.63
C GLU A 582 -4.44 4.92 -27.72
N LEU A 583 -3.91 4.74 -26.52
CA LEU A 583 -3.65 5.82 -25.56
C LEU A 583 -2.77 6.92 -26.17
N GLY A 584 -1.71 6.54 -26.88
CA GLY A 584 -0.81 7.49 -27.55
C GLY A 584 -1.50 8.33 -28.61
N ARG A 585 -2.39 7.73 -29.42
CA ARG A 585 -3.20 8.46 -30.41
C ARG A 585 -4.20 9.41 -29.74
N GLU A 586 -4.83 9.01 -28.66
CA GLU A 586 -5.74 9.89 -27.91
C GLU A 586 -5.02 11.11 -27.35
N VAL A 587 -3.86 10.91 -26.72
CA VAL A 587 -3.03 12.00 -26.19
C VAL A 587 -2.60 12.93 -27.34
N LEU A 588 -2.09 12.40 -28.44
CA LEU A 588 -1.69 13.19 -29.61
C LEU A 588 -2.87 14.02 -30.17
N ASN A 589 -4.02 13.39 -30.37
CA ASN A 589 -5.21 14.06 -30.93
C ASN A 589 -5.70 15.19 -30.01
N GLU A 590 -5.63 15.02 -28.69
CA GLU A 590 -6.05 16.05 -27.75
C GLU A 590 -5.09 17.26 -27.76
N PHE A 591 -3.78 17.04 -27.88
CA PHE A 591 -2.83 18.14 -28.09
C PHE A 591 -3.11 18.90 -29.40
N LEU A 592 -3.34 18.18 -30.51
CA LEU A 592 -3.67 18.79 -31.79
C LEU A 592 -5.02 19.54 -31.79
N ARG A 593 -6.02 19.01 -31.06
CA ARG A 593 -7.34 19.64 -30.93
C ARG A 593 -7.29 20.97 -30.18
N ARG A 594 -6.44 21.08 -29.18
CA ARG A 594 -6.28 22.30 -28.37
C ARG A 594 -5.39 23.35 -29.05
N GLY A 595 -4.93 23.08 -30.25
CA GLY A 595 -4.13 24.00 -31.05
C GLY A 595 -2.73 24.14 -30.51
N GLY A 596 -2.10 22.98 -30.36
CA GLY A 596 -0.72 22.89 -29.85
C GLY A 596 0.09 24.09 -30.17
#